data_81eba41c7281f43e9adcd70ab731ad4b
#
_entry.id   81eba41c7281f43e9adcd70ab731ad4b
#
_cell.length_a   1.000
_cell.length_b   1.000
_cell.length_c   1.000
_cell.angle_alpha   90.00
_cell.angle_beta   90.00
_cell.angle_gamma   90.00
#
_symmetry.space_group_name_H-M   'P 1'
#
loop_
_entity.id
_entity.type
_entity.pdbx_description
1 polymer ?
#
loop_
_entity_poly.entity_id
_entity_poly.type
_entity_poly.pdbx_seq_one_letter_code
_entity_poly.pdbx_strand_id
1 'polypeptide(L)'
;MAEAMQCSELYHMAKAFALQIFPEVAAQEEILGIAKDDFIAYISNDSLNTKAEELVYETVIKWIKKDPASRAQYAAELLAVVRLPFIHPSYLLNVVDNEELIKSSEACRDLVNEAKRYHMLPHARQEMQTPRTRPRLSAGVAEVIVLVGGRQMVGMTQRSLVAVTCWNPQNNKWYPLASLPFYDREFFSVVSAGDNIYLSGGMESGVTLADVWCYMSLLDNWNLVSRMTVPRCRHNSLVYDGKIYTLGGLGVAGNVDHVERYDTITNQWEAVAPLPKAVHSAAATVCGGKIYVFGGVNEAGRAAGVLQSFVPQTNTWSFIESPMIDNKYAPAVTLNGFVFILGGAYARATTIYDPEKGNIKAGPNMNHSRQFCSAVVLDGKIYATGGIVSSEGPALGNMEAYEPATNTWTLLPHMPCPVFRHGCVVIKKYIQSG
;
A
#
# COMPACT_ATOMS: atom_id res chain seq x y z
N MET A 1 29.51 3.31 -29.46
CA MET A 1 30.75 4.08 -29.63
C MET A 1 31.50 4.27 -28.33
N ALA A 2 30.91 4.89 -27.31
CA ALA A 2 31.57 5.13 -26.00
C ALA A 2 32.05 3.85 -25.32
N GLU A 3 31.27 2.77 -25.37
CA GLU A 3 31.63 1.47 -24.84
C GLU A 3 32.82 0.86 -25.57
N ALA A 4 32.81 0.93 -26.90
CA ALA A 4 33.92 0.43 -27.71
C ALA A 4 35.25 1.20 -27.48
N MET A 5 35.14 2.43 -26.98
CA MET A 5 36.29 3.26 -26.62
C MET A 5 36.69 3.11 -25.15
N GLN A 6 36.04 2.21 -24.40
CA GLN A 6 36.26 1.97 -22.97
C GLN A 6 36.11 3.24 -22.11
N CYS A 7 35.31 4.20 -22.53
CA CYS A 7 35.02 5.41 -21.78
C CYS A 7 33.73 5.24 -20.96
N SER A 8 33.86 4.70 -19.77
CA SER A 8 32.75 4.32 -18.92
C SER A 8 31.82 5.50 -18.52
N GLU A 9 32.43 6.66 -18.22
CA GLU A 9 31.67 7.86 -17.86
C GLU A 9 30.83 8.38 -19.05
N LEU A 10 31.42 8.48 -20.23
CA LEU A 10 30.71 8.89 -21.45
C LEU A 10 29.61 7.90 -21.80
N TYR A 11 29.86 6.60 -21.63
CA TYR A 11 28.85 5.56 -21.85
C TYR A 11 27.64 5.75 -20.94
N HIS A 12 27.86 5.95 -19.62
CA HIS A 12 26.77 6.18 -18.66
C HIS A 12 26.01 7.47 -18.94
N MET A 13 26.68 8.54 -19.30
CA MET A 13 26.04 9.80 -19.70
C MET A 13 25.18 9.66 -20.94
N ALA A 14 25.71 8.99 -21.96
CA ALA A 14 24.97 8.74 -23.21
C ALA A 14 23.75 7.86 -22.96
N LYS A 15 23.86 6.84 -22.11
CA LYS A 15 22.75 5.97 -21.73
C LYS A 15 21.67 6.73 -20.97
N ALA A 16 22.05 7.54 -19.99
CA ALA A 16 21.12 8.38 -19.24
C ALA A 16 20.40 9.38 -20.14
N PHE A 17 21.10 9.99 -21.08
CA PHE A 17 20.55 10.92 -22.07
C PHE A 17 19.52 10.21 -22.98
N ALA A 18 19.85 9.02 -23.48
CA ALA A 18 18.96 8.24 -24.32
C ALA A 18 17.64 7.86 -23.58
N LEU A 19 17.72 7.56 -22.29
CA LEU A 19 16.54 7.30 -21.46
C LEU A 19 15.65 8.56 -21.34
N GLN A 20 16.27 9.72 -21.17
CA GLN A 20 15.58 10.99 -21.02
C GLN A 20 14.83 11.42 -22.27
N ILE A 21 15.39 11.14 -23.45
CA ILE A 21 14.83 11.55 -24.74
C ILE A 21 14.14 10.40 -25.48
N PHE A 22 13.58 9.45 -24.75
CA PHE A 22 12.95 8.27 -25.36
C PHE A 22 11.95 8.61 -26.48
N PRO A 23 11.06 9.62 -26.35
CA PRO A 23 10.13 9.94 -27.43
C PRO A 23 10.85 10.27 -28.76
N GLU A 24 11.98 10.97 -28.69
CA GLU A 24 12.79 11.31 -29.85
C GLU A 24 13.51 10.09 -30.41
N VAL A 25 14.04 9.22 -29.52
CA VAL A 25 14.68 7.96 -29.91
C VAL A 25 13.68 7.02 -30.58
N ALA A 26 12.47 6.92 -30.03
CA ALA A 26 11.40 6.08 -30.59
C ALA A 26 10.97 6.51 -31.98
N ALA A 27 11.14 7.80 -32.32
CA ALA A 27 10.81 8.34 -33.63
C ALA A 27 11.90 8.10 -34.69
N GLN A 28 13.09 7.63 -34.28
CA GLN A 28 14.21 7.39 -35.17
C GLN A 28 14.24 5.96 -35.68
N GLU A 29 14.71 5.77 -36.92
CA GLU A 29 14.89 4.44 -37.52
C GLU A 29 15.97 3.62 -36.83
N GLU A 30 16.96 4.27 -36.22
CA GLU A 30 18.10 3.65 -35.60
C GLU A 30 17.73 2.71 -34.43
N ILE A 31 16.68 3.03 -33.68
CA ILE A 31 16.20 2.18 -32.61
C ILE A 31 15.75 0.79 -33.12
N LEU A 32 15.26 0.74 -34.35
CA LEU A 32 14.80 -0.50 -34.96
C LEU A 32 15.94 -1.43 -35.38
N GLY A 33 17.18 -0.94 -35.39
CA GLY A 33 18.37 -1.70 -35.75
C GLY A 33 19.17 -2.24 -34.57
N ILE A 34 18.80 -1.93 -33.33
CA ILE A 34 19.56 -2.40 -32.16
C ILE A 34 19.27 -3.87 -31.85
N ALA A 35 20.23 -4.52 -31.21
CA ALA A 35 20.07 -5.92 -30.79
C ALA A 35 18.97 -6.08 -29.74
N LYS A 36 18.35 -7.25 -29.73
CA LYS A 36 17.23 -7.57 -28.82
C LYS A 36 17.57 -7.29 -27.34
N ASP A 37 18.70 -7.75 -26.86
CA ASP A 37 19.06 -7.62 -25.45
C ASP A 37 19.30 -6.16 -25.06
N ASP A 38 19.92 -5.37 -25.93
CA ASP A 38 20.09 -3.93 -25.70
C ASP A 38 18.76 -3.19 -25.72
N PHE A 39 17.85 -3.60 -26.61
CA PHE A 39 16.51 -3.03 -26.67
C PHE A 39 15.72 -3.33 -25.42
N ILE A 40 15.73 -4.59 -24.95
CA ILE A 40 15.07 -4.99 -23.69
C ILE A 40 15.62 -4.20 -22.52
N ALA A 41 16.93 -4.09 -22.38
CA ALA A 41 17.58 -3.34 -21.30
C ALA A 41 17.15 -1.86 -21.32
N TYR A 42 17.03 -1.29 -22.51
CA TYR A 42 16.61 0.11 -22.67
C TYR A 42 15.16 0.34 -22.27
N ILE A 43 14.21 -0.43 -22.82
CA ILE A 43 12.78 -0.21 -22.59
C ILE A 43 12.28 -0.74 -21.24
N SER A 44 13.02 -1.63 -20.57
CA SER A 44 12.67 -2.12 -19.23
C SER A 44 13.09 -1.17 -18.11
N ASN A 45 13.91 -0.17 -18.40
CA ASN A 45 14.47 0.73 -17.40
C ASN A 45 13.40 1.63 -16.79
N ASP A 46 13.35 1.71 -15.46
CA ASP A 46 12.40 2.56 -14.73
C ASP A 46 12.54 4.05 -15.05
N SER A 47 13.73 4.48 -15.45
CA SER A 47 14.03 5.87 -15.79
C SER A 47 13.70 6.25 -17.23
N LEU A 48 13.15 5.33 -18.03
CA LEU A 48 12.72 5.65 -19.39
C LEU A 48 11.68 6.76 -19.36
N ASN A 49 11.97 7.88 -20.03
CA ASN A 49 11.09 9.05 -20.01
C ASN A 49 9.95 8.87 -21.03
N THR A 50 8.83 8.37 -20.56
CA THR A 50 7.61 8.30 -21.37
C THR A 50 6.39 8.60 -20.49
N LYS A 51 5.50 9.45 -20.99
CA LYS A 51 4.21 9.72 -20.32
C LYS A 51 3.12 8.75 -20.73
N ALA A 52 3.35 8.03 -21.84
CA ALA A 52 2.40 7.07 -22.39
C ALA A 52 3.10 5.75 -22.66
N GLU A 53 2.70 4.70 -21.94
CA GLU A 53 3.23 3.35 -22.13
C GLU A 53 2.86 2.80 -23.52
N GLU A 54 1.83 3.35 -24.14
CA GLU A 54 1.43 3.06 -25.53
C GLU A 54 2.59 3.27 -26.50
N LEU A 55 3.41 4.29 -26.28
CA LEU A 55 4.58 4.55 -27.12
C LEU A 55 5.64 3.45 -26.99
N VAL A 56 5.83 2.90 -25.82
CA VAL A 56 6.74 1.75 -25.61
C VAL A 56 6.22 0.54 -26.37
N TYR A 57 4.94 0.25 -26.25
CA TYR A 57 4.28 -0.82 -26.99
C TYR A 57 4.44 -0.65 -28.50
N GLU A 58 4.14 0.52 -29.03
CA GLU A 58 4.28 0.82 -30.46
C GLU A 58 5.71 0.63 -30.96
N THR A 59 6.69 1.04 -30.15
CA THR A 59 8.11 0.88 -30.47
C THR A 59 8.49 -0.60 -30.54
N VAL A 60 7.99 -1.42 -29.61
CA VAL A 60 8.19 -2.87 -29.63
C VAL A 60 7.63 -3.48 -30.91
N ILE A 61 6.40 -3.13 -31.26
CA ILE A 61 5.76 -3.66 -32.47
C ILE A 61 6.52 -3.24 -33.74
N LYS A 62 6.93 -2.00 -33.84
CA LYS A 62 7.76 -1.52 -34.96
C LYS A 62 9.09 -2.26 -35.06
N TRP A 63 9.74 -2.51 -33.93
CA TRP A 63 11.00 -3.24 -33.90
C TRP A 63 10.83 -4.68 -34.44
N ILE A 64 9.78 -5.37 -34.03
CA ILE A 64 9.48 -6.73 -34.52
C ILE A 64 9.17 -6.67 -36.00
N LYS A 65 8.32 -5.75 -36.46
CA LYS A 65 7.88 -5.64 -37.87
C LYS A 65 8.98 -5.18 -38.82
N LYS A 66 10.09 -4.68 -38.29
CA LYS A 66 11.27 -4.36 -39.13
C LYS A 66 11.88 -5.62 -39.75
N ASP A 67 11.83 -6.76 -39.02
CA ASP A 67 12.28 -8.07 -39.49
C ASP A 67 11.43 -9.17 -38.84
N PRO A 68 10.17 -9.32 -39.30
CA PRO A 68 9.25 -10.26 -38.64
C PRO A 68 9.74 -11.71 -38.64
N ALA A 69 10.43 -12.12 -39.71
CA ALA A 69 10.89 -13.50 -39.88
C ALA A 69 11.84 -13.94 -38.75
N SER A 70 12.71 -13.04 -38.27
CA SER A 70 13.64 -13.34 -37.19
C SER A 70 13.20 -12.87 -35.81
N ARG A 71 12.29 -11.89 -35.74
CA ARG A 71 11.94 -11.19 -34.49
C ARG A 71 10.60 -11.57 -33.89
N ALA A 72 9.68 -12.15 -34.67
CA ALA A 72 8.35 -12.51 -34.16
C ALA A 72 8.42 -13.51 -33.00
N GLN A 73 9.42 -14.37 -32.95
CA GLN A 73 9.64 -15.33 -31.87
C GLN A 73 9.92 -14.66 -30.51
N TYR A 74 10.32 -13.38 -30.51
CA TYR A 74 10.65 -12.63 -29.29
C TYR A 74 9.49 -11.77 -28.79
N ALA A 75 8.31 -11.86 -29.39
CA ALA A 75 7.17 -11.02 -29.07
C ALA A 75 6.79 -11.09 -27.58
N ALA A 76 6.72 -12.29 -27.01
CA ALA A 76 6.37 -12.46 -25.60
C ALA A 76 7.44 -11.92 -24.66
N GLU A 77 8.71 -12.15 -24.99
CA GLU A 77 9.85 -11.65 -24.19
C GLU A 77 9.88 -10.11 -24.18
N LEU A 78 9.62 -9.47 -25.31
CA LEU A 78 9.56 -8.02 -25.43
C LEU A 78 8.31 -7.46 -24.75
N LEU A 79 7.16 -8.09 -24.94
CA LEU A 79 5.91 -7.63 -24.33
C LEU A 79 5.96 -7.72 -22.80
N ALA A 80 6.73 -8.66 -22.25
CA ALA A 80 6.89 -8.82 -20.82
C ALA A 80 7.58 -7.63 -20.12
N VAL A 81 8.28 -6.78 -20.88
CA VAL A 81 8.93 -5.56 -20.33
C VAL A 81 8.13 -4.29 -20.63
N VAL A 82 7.06 -4.38 -21.41
CA VAL A 82 6.08 -3.30 -21.60
C VAL A 82 5.14 -3.34 -20.40
N ARG A 83 4.90 -2.19 -19.80
CA ARG A 83 4.05 -2.09 -18.59
C ARG A 83 2.59 -1.96 -18.99
N LEU A 84 2.05 -3.04 -19.55
CA LEU A 84 0.69 -3.10 -20.08
C LEU A 84 -0.41 -2.63 -19.10
N PRO A 85 -0.31 -2.86 -17.77
CA PRO A 85 -1.29 -2.33 -16.83
C PRO A 85 -1.42 -0.80 -16.83
N PHE A 86 -0.44 -0.09 -17.39
CA PHE A 86 -0.47 1.37 -17.52
C PHE A 86 -0.98 1.85 -18.88
N ILE A 87 -1.31 0.94 -19.78
CA ILE A 87 -1.94 1.26 -21.07
C ILE A 87 -3.44 1.43 -20.84
N HIS A 88 -4.01 2.45 -21.46
CA HIS A 88 -5.44 2.74 -21.35
C HIS A 88 -6.28 1.52 -21.80
N PRO A 89 -7.35 1.16 -21.07
CA PRO A 89 -8.16 -0.03 -21.42
C PRO A 89 -8.69 -0.03 -22.85
N SER A 90 -9.11 1.12 -23.38
CA SER A 90 -9.60 1.20 -24.77
C SER A 90 -8.50 0.88 -25.78
N TYR A 91 -7.27 1.28 -25.51
CA TYR A 91 -6.12 0.95 -26.38
C TYR A 91 -5.80 -0.54 -26.33
N LEU A 92 -5.85 -1.16 -25.15
CA LEU A 92 -5.68 -2.62 -25.00
C LEU A 92 -6.71 -3.38 -25.84
N LEU A 93 -7.98 -2.97 -25.79
CA LEU A 93 -9.07 -3.64 -26.48
C LEU A 93 -9.07 -3.38 -28.00
N ASN A 94 -8.78 -2.16 -28.42
CA ASN A 94 -8.94 -1.75 -29.82
C ASN A 94 -7.66 -1.90 -30.63
N VAL A 95 -6.49 -1.81 -30.03
CA VAL A 95 -5.20 -1.86 -30.72
C VAL A 95 -4.42 -3.12 -30.38
N VAL A 96 -4.15 -3.37 -29.11
CA VAL A 96 -3.30 -4.49 -28.69
C VAL A 96 -3.97 -5.83 -28.98
N ASP A 97 -5.24 -5.99 -28.67
CA ASP A 97 -5.99 -7.22 -28.94
C ASP A 97 -6.14 -7.53 -30.43
N ASN A 98 -6.06 -6.52 -31.28
CA ASN A 98 -6.21 -6.67 -32.74
C ASN A 98 -4.87 -6.86 -33.45
N GLU A 99 -3.74 -6.84 -32.75
CA GLU A 99 -2.43 -7.07 -33.33
C GLU A 99 -2.19 -8.58 -33.54
N GLU A 100 -1.88 -8.99 -34.76
CA GLU A 100 -1.69 -10.39 -35.11
C GLU A 100 -0.52 -11.05 -34.35
N LEU A 101 0.54 -10.32 -34.05
CA LEU A 101 1.64 -10.82 -33.23
C LEU A 101 1.19 -11.21 -31.82
N ILE A 102 0.23 -10.50 -31.29
CA ILE A 102 -0.34 -10.77 -29.96
C ILE A 102 -1.34 -11.93 -30.05
N LYS A 103 -2.24 -11.91 -31.03
CA LYS A 103 -3.26 -12.94 -31.23
C LYS A 103 -2.65 -14.34 -31.45
N SER A 104 -1.54 -14.42 -32.14
CA SER A 104 -0.90 -15.68 -32.50
C SER A 104 -0.03 -16.28 -31.40
N SER A 105 0.16 -15.59 -30.28
CA SER A 105 0.98 -16.02 -29.15
C SER A 105 0.17 -16.13 -27.87
N GLU A 106 0.09 -17.34 -27.32
CA GLU A 106 -0.58 -17.57 -26.03
C GLU A 106 0.08 -16.77 -24.91
N ALA A 107 1.42 -16.75 -24.87
CA ALA A 107 2.17 -16.00 -23.86
C ALA A 107 1.87 -14.49 -23.94
N CYS A 108 1.76 -13.93 -25.15
CA CYS A 108 1.38 -12.52 -25.33
C CYS A 108 -0.05 -12.28 -24.87
N ARG A 109 -0.98 -13.17 -25.20
CA ARG A 109 -2.37 -13.03 -24.77
C ARG A 109 -2.50 -13.10 -23.25
N ASP A 110 -1.71 -13.93 -22.58
CA ASP A 110 -1.69 -14.03 -21.12
C ASP A 110 -1.23 -12.72 -20.49
N LEU A 111 -0.23 -12.06 -21.04
CA LEU A 111 0.24 -10.75 -20.57
C LEU A 111 -0.81 -9.65 -20.74
N VAL A 112 -1.51 -9.67 -21.87
CA VAL A 112 -2.60 -8.72 -22.13
C VAL A 112 -3.77 -8.96 -21.18
N ASN A 113 -4.12 -10.21 -20.94
CA ASN A 113 -5.18 -10.57 -19.98
C ASN A 113 -4.83 -10.19 -18.55
N GLU A 114 -3.56 -10.30 -18.16
CA GLU A 114 -3.06 -9.80 -16.87
C GLU A 114 -3.34 -8.29 -16.73
N ALA A 115 -3.04 -7.52 -17.76
CA ALA A 115 -3.29 -6.06 -17.76
C ALA A 115 -4.78 -5.74 -17.69
N LYS A 116 -5.61 -6.47 -18.42
CA LYS A 116 -7.07 -6.31 -18.38
C LYS A 116 -7.63 -6.61 -16.99
N ARG A 117 -7.18 -7.70 -16.36
CA ARG A 117 -7.60 -8.04 -14.99
C ARG A 117 -7.19 -6.97 -14.00
N TYR A 118 -6.01 -6.39 -14.14
CA TYR A 118 -5.56 -5.29 -13.30
C TYR A 118 -6.48 -4.08 -13.40
N HIS A 119 -6.96 -3.75 -14.61
CA HIS A 119 -7.94 -2.68 -14.81
C HIS A 119 -9.32 -3.01 -14.26
N MET A 120 -9.77 -4.25 -14.47
CA MET A 120 -11.12 -4.68 -14.11
C MET A 120 -11.31 -4.93 -12.62
N LEU A 121 -10.23 -5.20 -11.88
CA LEU A 121 -10.25 -5.57 -10.48
C LEU A 121 -9.39 -4.62 -9.63
N PRO A 122 -9.76 -3.33 -9.49
CA PRO A 122 -8.95 -2.36 -8.74
C PRO A 122 -8.70 -2.79 -7.29
N HIS A 123 -9.66 -3.48 -6.69
CA HIS A 123 -9.60 -3.96 -5.33
C HIS A 123 -8.62 -5.12 -5.11
N ALA A 124 -8.29 -5.87 -6.17
CA ALA A 124 -7.37 -7.00 -6.09
C ALA A 124 -5.94 -6.67 -6.55
N ARG A 125 -5.66 -5.40 -6.85
CA ARG A 125 -4.37 -4.97 -7.43
C ARG A 125 -3.17 -5.30 -6.56
N GLN A 126 -3.32 -5.29 -5.25
CA GLN A 126 -2.22 -5.63 -4.34
C GLN A 126 -1.77 -7.09 -4.48
N GLU A 127 -2.68 -7.98 -4.86
CA GLU A 127 -2.38 -9.39 -5.09
C GLU A 127 -1.85 -9.66 -6.51
N MET A 128 -1.97 -8.69 -7.40
CA MET A 128 -1.58 -8.79 -8.81
C MET A 128 -0.27 -8.04 -9.11
N GLN A 129 0.59 -7.84 -8.13
CA GLN A 129 1.84 -7.10 -8.32
C GLN A 129 2.86 -7.91 -9.13
N THR A 130 3.36 -7.30 -10.19
CA THR A 130 4.42 -7.85 -11.06
C THR A 130 5.41 -6.71 -11.39
N PRO A 131 6.55 -7.00 -12.03
CA PRO A 131 7.43 -5.92 -12.51
C PRO A 131 6.71 -4.93 -13.45
N ARG A 132 5.65 -5.36 -14.13
CA ARG A 132 4.86 -4.54 -15.06
C ARG A 132 3.88 -3.61 -14.36
N THR A 133 3.56 -3.83 -13.09
CA THR A 133 2.71 -2.93 -12.30
C THR A 133 3.47 -1.83 -11.60
N ARG A 134 4.80 -1.79 -11.78
CA ARG A 134 5.64 -0.71 -11.27
C ARG A 134 5.59 0.47 -12.26
N PRO A 135 5.22 1.69 -11.81
CA PRO A 135 5.21 2.84 -12.71
C PRO A 135 6.63 3.26 -13.07
N ARG A 136 6.78 3.83 -14.26
CA ARG A 136 8.04 4.50 -14.63
C ARG A 136 8.14 5.82 -13.87
N LEU A 137 9.35 6.27 -13.58
CA LEU A 137 9.57 7.51 -12.82
C LEU A 137 8.96 8.74 -13.49
N SER A 138 8.87 8.72 -14.82
CA SER A 138 8.31 9.82 -15.64
C SER A 138 6.80 9.79 -15.79
N ALA A 139 6.14 8.70 -15.37
CA ALA A 139 4.70 8.54 -15.59
C ALA A 139 3.82 9.46 -14.72
N GLY A 140 4.43 10.18 -13.77
CA GLY A 140 3.69 11.03 -12.85
C GLY A 140 2.86 10.27 -11.82
N VAL A 141 2.94 8.93 -11.80
CA VAL A 141 2.28 8.06 -10.82
C VAL A 141 3.34 7.56 -9.85
N ALA A 142 3.11 7.76 -8.58
CA ALA A 142 3.99 7.25 -7.53
C ALA A 142 3.20 6.55 -6.44
N GLU A 143 3.82 5.56 -5.80
CA GLU A 143 3.31 5.04 -4.54
C GLU A 143 3.68 6.03 -3.44
N VAL A 144 2.67 6.47 -2.71
CA VAL A 144 2.81 7.48 -1.66
C VAL A 144 2.25 6.98 -0.36
N ILE A 145 2.83 7.45 0.73
CA ILE A 145 2.34 7.22 2.08
C ILE A 145 1.40 8.38 2.43
N VAL A 146 0.17 8.06 2.83
CA VAL A 146 -0.84 9.05 3.18
C VAL A 146 -1.07 9.01 4.68
N LEU A 147 -0.93 10.17 5.32
CA LEU A 147 -1.28 10.38 6.73
C LEU A 147 -2.67 11.00 6.79
N VAL A 148 -3.55 10.39 7.57
CA VAL A 148 -4.96 10.77 7.63
C VAL A 148 -5.31 11.21 9.06
N GLY A 149 -5.57 12.48 9.23
CA GLY A 149 -6.06 13.05 10.48
C GLY A 149 -5.16 12.78 11.69
N GLY A 150 -5.77 12.38 12.78
CA GLY A 150 -5.10 12.10 14.05
C GLY A 150 -5.19 13.25 15.03
N ARG A 151 -4.32 13.20 16.04
CA ARG A 151 -4.30 14.16 17.15
C ARG A 151 -2.94 14.81 17.25
N GLN A 152 -2.93 16.03 17.76
CA GLN A 152 -1.74 16.81 18.01
C GLN A 152 -1.82 17.38 19.43
N MET A 153 -0.68 17.46 20.11
CA MET A 153 -0.58 18.15 21.40
C MET A 153 -0.21 19.61 21.18
N VAL A 154 -1.05 20.53 21.66
CA VAL A 154 -0.77 21.95 21.69
C VAL A 154 -0.74 22.38 23.17
N GLY A 155 0.47 22.47 23.73
CA GLY A 155 0.64 22.61 25.17
C GLY A 155 0.12 21.38 25.92
N MET A 156 -0.82 21.53 26.84
CA MET A 156 -1.46 20.43 27.57
C MET A 156 -2.79 19.98 26.95
N THR A 157 -3.18 20.56 25.80
CA THR A 157 -4.46 20.28 25.15
C THR A 157 -4.25 19.43 23.91
N GLN A 158 -5.10 18.41 23.72
CA GLN A 158 -5.15 17.64 22.48
C GLN A 158 -6.03 18.36 21.47
N ARG A 159 -5.58 18.33 20.23
CA ARG A 159 -6.30 18.90 19.09
C ARG A 159 -6.44 17.88 17.98
N SER A 160 -7.63 17.76 17.43
CA SER A 160 -7.87 16.93 16.23
C SER A 160 -7.32 17.63 14.99
N LEU A 161 -6.76 16.81 14.09
CA LEU A 161 -6.30 17.24 12.79
C LEU A 161 -7.29 16.78 11.72
N VAL A 162 -7.63 17.68 10.80
CA VAL A 162 -8.42 17.37 9.61
C VAL A 162 -7.55 17.19 8.38
N ALA A 163 -6.26 17.42 8.52
CA ALA A 163 -5.31 17.36 7.42
C ALA A 163 -5.14 15.93 6.92
N VAL A 164 -5.05 15.81 5.61
CA VAL A 164 -4.66 14.59 4.90
C VAL A 164 -3.48 14.98 4.03
N THR A 165 -2.34 14.32 4.24
CA THR A 165 -1.10 14.65 3.54
C THR A 165 -0.47 13.39 2.97
N CYS A 166 0.10 13.48 1.79
CA CYS A 166 0.83 12.37 1.21
C CYS A 166 2.32 12.70 1.07
N TRP A 167 3.13 11.68 1.26
CA TRP A 167 4.57 11.74 1.16
C TRP A 167 5.07 10.83 0.06
N ASN A 168 5.86 11.40 -0.85
CA ASN A 168 6.52 10.63 -1.90
C ASN A 168 7.94 10.29 -1.44
N PRO A 169 8.24 9.01 -1.14
CA PRO A 169 9.58 8.63 -0.67
C PRO A 169 10.68 8.85 -1.70
N GLN A 170 10.35 8.89 -3.00
CA GLN A 170 11.35 9.05 -4.05
C GLN A 170 11.95 10.45 -4.10
N ASN A 171 11.16 11.49 -3.80
CA ASN A 171 11.61 12.88 -3.83
C ASN A 171 11.56 13.57 -2.46
N ASN A 172 11.13 12.87 -1.42
CA ASN A 172 10.97 13.38 -0.05
C ASN A 172 10.12 14.65 0.04
N LYS A 173 9.07 14.72 -0.76
CA LYS A 173 8.14 15.86 -0.74
C LYS A 173 6.79 15.46 -0.16
N TRP A 174 6.18 16.41 0.57
CA TRP A 174 4.84 16.30 1.14
C TRP A 174 3.85 17.13 0.34
N TYR A 175 2.67 16.56 0.09
CA TYR A 175 1.61 17.20 -0.67
C TYR A 175 0.30 17.12 0.11
N PRO A 176 -0.49 18.22 0.16
CA PRO A 176 -1.81 18.17 0.78
C PRO A 176 -2.80 17.44 -0.13
N LEU A 177 -3.68 16.69 0.49
CA LEU A 177 -4.88 16.12 -0.15
C LEU A 177 -6.11 16.75 0.46
N ALA A 178 -7.30 16.45 -0.07
CA ALA A 178 -8.55 16.96 0.47
C ALA A 178 -8.67 16.63 1.96
N SER A 179 -8.98 17.65 2.76
CA SER A 179 -9.14 17.52 4.20
C SER A 179 -10.34 16.65 4.56
N LEU A 180 -10.29 16.06 5.76
CA LEU A 180 -11.41 15.28 6.29
C LEU A 180 -12.67 16.13 6.39
N PRO A 181 -13.85 15.55 6.12
CA PRO A 181 -15.13 16.27 6.12
C PRO A 181 -15.73 16.45 7.51
N PHE A 182 -14.96 16.26 8.58
CA PHE A 182 -15.39 16.41 9.98
C PHE A 182 -14.25 17.02 10.82
N TYR A 183 -14.54 17.51 12.02
CA TYR A 183 -13.60 18.35 12.78
C TYR A 183 -12.99 17.69 14.00
N ASP A 184 -13.69 16.78 14.69
CA ASP A 184 -13.24 16.26 15.99
C ASP A 184 -13.53 14.78 16.13
N ARG A 185 -12.98 14.00 15.21
CA ARG A 185 -13.15 12.54 15.23
C ARG A 185 -11.84 11.87 15.61
N GLU A 186 -11.90 10.89 16.51
CA GLU A 186 -10.76 10.10 16.95
C GLU A 186 -11.09 8.61 16.94
N PHE A 187 -10.05 7.78 16.97
CA PHE A 187 -10.16 6.31 17.03
C PHE A 187 -10.89 5.67 15.85
N PHE A 188 -10.88 6.33 14.72
CA PHE A 188 -11.32 5.75 13.45
C PHE A 188 -10.26 4.77 12.93
N SER A 189 -10.62 3.97 11.94
CA SER A 189 -9.68 3.09 11.25
C SER A 189 -9.61 3.45 9.77
N VAL A 190 -8.40 3.34 9.21
CA VAL A 190 -8.13 3.70 7.81
C VAL A 190 -7.49 2.52 7.12
N VAL A 191 -7.93 2.23 5.90
CA VAL A 191 -7.37 1.19 5.06
C VAL A 191 -7.42 1.65 3.60
N SER A 192 -6.48 1.20 2.78
CA SER A 192 -6.53 1.43 1.33
C SER A 192 -7.02 0.18 0.60
N ALA A 193 -7.90 0.38 -0.36
CA ALA A 193 -8.38 -0.66 -1.26
C ALA A 193 -8.34 -0.11 -2.69
N GLY A 194 -7.58 -0.75 -3.55
CA GLY A 194 -7.19 -0.14 -4.81
C GLY A 194 -6.39 1.13 -4.52
N ASP A 195 -6.72 2.23 -5.17
CA ASP A 195 -6.09 3.53 -4.92
C ASP A 195 -7.00 4.49 -4.15
N ASN A 196 -8.03 3.96 -3.50
CA ASN A 196 -8.95 4.70 -2.65
C ASN A 196 -8.68 4.41 -1.18
N ILE A 197 -9.05 5.35 -0.33
CA ILE A 197 -8.87 5.24 1.12
C ILE A 197 -10.25 5.15 1.76
N TYR A 198 -10.43 4.20 2.68
CA TYR A 198 -11.67 4.03 3.41
C TYR A 198 -11.42 4.30 4.89
N LEU A 199 -12.17 5.25 5.43
CA LEU A 199 -12.14 5.61 6.84
C LEU A 199 -13.45 5.18 7.48
N SER A 200 -13.37 4.36 8.53
CA SER A 200 -14.55 3.79 9.18
C SER A 200 -14.65 4.17 10.64
N GLY A 201 -15.85 4.44 11.09
CA GLY A 201 -16.20 4.60 12.49
C GLY A 201 -15.49 5.76 13.19
N GLY A 202 -15.12 5.50 14.43
CA GLY A 202 -14.52 6.48 15.32
C GLY A 202 -15.52 7.04 16.32
N MET A 203 -15.05 8.03 17.07
CA MET A 203 -15.86 8.67 18.11
C MET A 203 -15.78 10.19 17.92
N GLU A 204 -16.91 10.86 18.02
CA GLU A 204 -17.04 12.30 17.90
C GLU A 204 -17.96 12.80 19.01
N SER A 205 -17.45 13.69 19.84
CA SER A 205 -18.21 14.26 20.98
C SER A 205 -18.84 13.21 21.88
N GLY A 206 -18.12 12.14 22.17
CA GLY A 206 -18.58 11.03 23.00
C GLY A 206 -19.51 10.03 22.32
N VAL A 207 -19.84 10.24 21.03
CA VAL A 207 -20.70 9.35 20.26
C VAL A 207 -19.86 8.46 19.37
N THR A 208 -20.07 7.13 19.49
CA THR A 208 -19.43 6.15 18.61
C THR A 208 -20.21 6.05 17.30
N LEU A 209 -19.46 6.05 16.18
CA LEU A 209 -20.03 6.21 14.85
C LEU A 209 -19.88 4.93 14.01
N ALA A 210 -20.76 4.80 13.02
CA ALA A 210 -20.74 3.69 12.07
C ALA A 210 -20.52 4.14 10.63
N ASP A 211 -20.40 5.43 10.38
CA ASP A 211 -20.25 5.95 9.02
C ASP A 211 -18.90 5.58 8.42
N VAL A 212 -18.90 5.47 7.11
CA VAL A 212 -17.70 5.10 6.33
C VAL A 212 -17.53 6.13 5.21
N TRP A 213 -16.34 6.69 5.15
CA TRP A 213 -15.95 7.66 4.15
C TRP A 213 -14.92 7.05 3.19
N CYS A 214 -15.10 7.33 1.89
CA CYS A 214 -14.18 6.92 0.86
C CYS A 214 -13.49 8.15 0.26
N TYR A 215 -12.17 8.16 0.32
CA TYR A 215 -11.36 9.12 -0.44
C TYR A 215 -11.11 8.54 -1.82
N MET A 216 -11.58 9.25 -2.85
CA MET A 216 -11.37 8.89 -4.24
C MET A 216 -10.12 9.61 -4.77
N SER A 217 -9.07 8.86 -5.03
CA SER A 217 -7.77 9.40 -5.44
C SER A 217 -7.84 10.24 -6.72
N LEU A 218 -8.63 9.78 -7.71
CA LEU A 218 -8.75 10.49 -8.99
C LEU A 218 -9.46 11.84 -8.88
N LEU A 219 -10.40 11.96 -7.95
CA LEU A 219 -11.24 13.17 -7.80
C LEU A 219 -10.81 14.03 -6.63
N ASP A 220 -9.87 13.59 -5.82
CA ASP A 220 -9.41 14.27 -4.61
C ASP A 220 -10.58 14.73 -3.73
N ASN A 221 -11.49 13.82 -3.42
CA ASN A 221 -12.62 14.13 -2.55
C ASN A 221 -13.01 12.97 -1.63
N TRP A 222 -13.70 13.29 -0.55
CA TRP A 222 -14.26 12.35 0.40
C TRP A 222 -15.77 12.22 0.19
N ASN A 223 -16.26 10.98 0.10
CA ASN A 223 -17.67 10.68 -0.07
C ASN A 223 -18.14 9.62 0.92
N LEU A 224 -19.36 9.77 1.42
CA LEU A 224 -20.00 8.75 2.22
C LEU A 224 -20.30 7.52 1.35
N VAL A 225 -20.03 6.35 1.92
CA VAL A 225 -20.46 5.07 1.38
C VAL A 225 -21.38 4.39 2.41
N SER A 226 -21.81 3.15 2.16
CA SER A 226 -22.68 2.43 3.09
C SER A 226 -22.03 2.31 4.46
N ARG A 227 -22.81 2.61 5.50
CA ARG A 227 -22.35 2.56 6.89
C ARG A 227 -22.25 1.14 7.41
N MET A 228 -21.35 0.92 8.37
CA MET A 228 -21.28 -0.34 9.12
C MET A 228 -22.61 -0.60 9.85
N THR A 229 -22.89 -1.87 10.13
CA THR A 229 -24.08 -2.22 10.93
C THR A 229 -23.87 -1.97 12.41
N VAL A 230 -22.61 -2.01 12.89
CA VAL A 230 -22.27 -1.79 14.29
C VAL A 230 -21.39 -0.57 14.41
N PRO A 231 -21.83 0.47 15.17
CA PRO A 231 -20.95 1.60 15.50
C PRO A 231 -19.76 1.11 16.31
N ARG A 232 -18.57 1.58 15.96
CA ARG A 232 -17.34 1.17 16.65
C ARG A 232 -16.21 2.20 16.50
N CYS A 233 -15.38 2.22 17.51
CA CYS A 233 -14.10 2.95 17.50
C CYS A 233 -13.01 2.03 18.05
N ARG A 234 -11.74 2.41 17.95
CA ARG A 234 -10.60 1.61 18.39
C ARG A 234 -10.58 0.19 17.80
N HIS A 235 -11.18 0.05 16.62
CA HIS A 235 -11.27 -1.20 15.86
C HIS A 235 -10.16 -1.28 14.82
N ASN A 236 -10.07 -2.44 14.18
CA ASN A 236 -9.16 -2.66 13.06
C ASN A 236 -9.94 -2.78 11.75
N SER A 237 -9.30 -2.35 10.67
CA SER A 237 -9.78 -2.57 9.32
C SER A 237 -8.67 -3.13 8.44
N LEU A 238 -9.03 -4.07 7.57
CA LEU A 238 -8.10 -4.82 6.73
C LEU A 238 -8.75 -5.05 5.36
N VAL A 239 -7.91 -5.29 4.36
CA VAL A 239 -8.38 -5.69 3.02
C VAL A 239 -7.98 -7.14 2.77
N TYR A 240 -8.94 -7.94 2.40
CA TYR A 240 -8.73 -9.30 1.95
C TYR A 240 -9.67 -9.59 0.78
N ASP A 241 -9.11 -10.13 -0.31
CA ASP A 241 -9.87 -10.50 -1.52
C ASP A 241 -10.85 -9.40 -1.97
N GLY A 242 -10.36 -8.16 -2.00
CA GLY A 242 -11.12 -7.00 -2.47
C GLY A 242 -12.22 -6.51 -1.54
N LYS A 243 -12.33 -7.07 -0.34
CA LYS A 243 -13.31 -6.65 0.66
C LYS A 243 -12.63 -6.04 1.86
N ILE A 244 -13.29 -5.05 2.44
CA ILE A 244 -12.79 -4.37 3.64
C ILE A 244 -13.45 -5.00 4.86
N TYR A 245 -12.62 -5.59 5.73
CA TYR A 245 -13.07 -6.17 6.98
C TYR A 245 -12.90 -5.14 8.08
N THR A 246 -13.96 -4.95 8.89
CA THR A 246 -13.85 -4.23 10.16
C THR A 246 -14.15 -5.20 11.29
N LEU A 247 -13.30 -5.16 12.30
CA LEU A 247 -13.36 -6.14 13.38
C LEU A 247 -13.05 -5.54 14.74
N GLY A 248 -13.71 -6.05 15.73
CA GLY A 248 -13.49 -5.67 17.11
C GLY A 248 -13.83 -4.22 17.40
N GLY A 249 -13.10 -3.68 18.36
CA GLY A 249 -13.24 -2.30 18.78
C GLY A 249 -14.13 -2.13 20.00
N LEU A 250 -14.45 -0.87 20.26
CA LEU A 250 -15.31 -0.44 21.35
C LEU A 250 -16.60 0.13 20.77
N GLY A 251 -17.72 -0.41 21.19
CA GLY A 251 -19.05 0.03 20.80
C GLY A 251 -19.80 0.72 21.91
N VAL A 252 -21.10 0.93 21.71
CA VAL A 252 -21.96 1.60 22.69
C VAL A 252 -22.07 0.80 24.00
N ALA A 253 -22.08 -0.52 23.90
CA ALA A 253 -22.26 -1.43 25.06
C ALA A 253 -20.97 -2.08 25.55
N GLY A 254 -19.81 -1.61 25.10
CA GLY A 254 -18.52 -2.19 25.46
C GLY A 254 -17.79 -2.79 24.26
N ASN A 255 -16.92 -3.75 24.50
CA ASN A 255 -16.14 -4.38 23.44
C ASN A 255 -17.04 -5.05 22.39
N VAL A 256 -16.63 -4.99 21.14
CA VAL A 256 -17.34 -5.53 19.99
C VAL A 256 -16.67 -6.81 19.54
N ASP A 257 -17.40 -7.90 19.43
CA ASP A 257 -16.92 -9.15 18.83
C ASP A 257 -17.31 -9.26 17.35
N HIS A 258 -18.27 -8.47 16.91
CA HIS A 258 -18.82 -8.48 15.56
C HIS A 258 -17.76 -8.16 14.52
N VAL A 259 -17.76 -8.95 13.44
CA VAL A 259 -16.90 -8.77 12.28
C VAL A 259 -17.77 -8.65 11.04
N GLU A 260 -17.55 -7.62 10.27
CA GLU A 260 -18.28 -7.41 9.00
C GLU A 260 -17.32 -7.01 7.90
N ARG A 261 -17.71 -7.27 6.66
CA ARG A 261 -16.91 -6.92 5.51
C ARG A 261 -17.73 -6.17 4.47
N TYR A 262 -17.07 -5.22 3.84
CA TYR A 262 -17.64 -4.32 2.84
C TYR A 262 -17.17 -4.71 1.46
N ASP A 263 -18.13 -4.86 0.53
CA ASP A 263 -17.84 -5.08 -0.89
C ASP A 263 -17.85 -3.72 -1.61
N THR A 264 -16.70 -3.31 -2.12
CA THR A 264 -16.55 -2.01 -2.79
C THR A 264 -17.31 -1.90 -4.11
N ILE A 265 -17.69 -3.04 -4.70
CA ILE A 265 -18.46 -3.09 -5.96
C ILE A 265 -19.95 -2.91 -5.69
N THR A 266 -20.50 -3.67 -4.73
CA THR A 266 -21.93 -3.65 -4.40
C THR A 266 -22.32 -2.58 -3.39
N ASN A 267 -21.34 -1.95 -2.73
CA ASN A 267 -21.57 -0.97 -1.66
C ASN A 267 -22.39 -1.55 -0.51
N GLN A 268 -22.12 -2.80 -0.12
CA GLN A 268 -22.87 -3.48 0.92
C GLN A 268 -21.97 -4.15 1.95
N TRP A 269 -22.42 -4.14 3.19
CA TRP A 269 -21.79 -4.83 4.32
C TRP A 269 -22.46 -6.17 4.58
N GLU A 270 -21.70 -7.19 4.91
CA GLU A 270 -22.19 -8.48 5.38
C GLU A 270 -21.43 -8.95 6.62
N ALA A 271 -22.14 -9.57 7.54
CA ALA A 271 -21.52 -10.15 8.73
C ALA A 271 -20.78 -11.44 8.38
N VAL A 272 -19.65 -11.67 9.05
CA VAL A 272 -18.94 -12.94 9.04
C VAL A 272 -18.81 -13.44 10.48
N ALA A 273 -18.13 -14.56 10.68
CA ALA A 273 -17.99 -15.13 12.03
C ALA A 273 -17.37 -14.12 13.00
N PRO A 274 -17.93 -13.94 14.20
CA PRO A 274 -17.42 -12.98 15.17
C PRO A 274 -16.11 -13.41 15.80
N LEU A 275 -15.36 -12.45 16.36
CA LEU A 275 -14.16 -12.71 17.15
C LEU A 275 -14.49 -13.64 18.33
N PRO A 276 -13.69 -14.69 18.56
CA PRO A 276 -13.85 -15.51 19.76
C PRO A 276 -13.69 -14.72 21.06
N LYS A 277 -12.78 -13.75 21.06
CA LYS A 277 -12.50 -12.86 22.18
C LYS A 277 -12.65 -11.43 21.73
N ALA A 278 -13.63 -10.70 22.24
CA ALA A 278 -13.85 -9.31 21.91
C ALA A 278 -12.71 -8.45 22.46
N VAL A 279 -12.04 -7.72 21.58
CA VAL A 279 -10.92 -6.84 21.92
C VAL A 279 -11.04 -5.51 21.18
N HIS A 280 -10.50 -4.46 21.79
CA HIS A 280 -10.25 -3.19 21.11
C HIS A 280 -8.77 -2.83 21.17
N SER A 281 -8.31 -1.90 20.37
CA SER A 281 -6.92 -1.45 20.34
C SER A 281 -5.91 -2.57 20.09
N ALA A 282 -6.32 -3.59 19.35
CA ALA A 282 -5.47 -4.70 18.94
C ALA A 282 -4.61 -4.34 17.73
N ALA A 283 -3.62 -5.18 17.46
CA ALA A 283 -2.82 -5.13 16.25
C ALA A 283 -3.33 -6.20 15.28
N ALA A 284 -3.63 -5.83 14.04
CA ALA A 284 -4.19 -6.77 13.08
C ALA A 284 -3.57 -6.59 11.70
N THR A 285 -3.39 -7.69 10.99
CA THR A 285 -2.87 -7.70 9.63
C THR A 285 -3.28 -8.97 8.90
N VAL A 286 -3.15 -8.95 7.58
CA VAL A 286 -3.34 -10.14 6.72
C VAL A 286 -1.98 -10.73 6.40
N CYS A 287 -1.84 -12.04 6.58
CA CYS A 287 -0.62 -12.76 6.25
C CYS A 287 -0.96 -14.17 5.78
N GLY A 288 -0.40 -14.58 4.63
CA GLY A 288 -0.60 -15.93 4.13
C GLY A 288 -2.06 -16.34 3.93
N GLY A 289 -2.91 -15.41 3.51
CA GLY A 289 -4.34 -15.68 3.27
C GLY A 289 -5.19 -15.77 4.54
N LYS A 290 -4.66 -15.37 5.69
CA LYS A 290 -5.37 -15.35 6.98
C LYS A 290 -5.32 -13.96 7.59
N ILE A 291 -6.33 -13.64 8.40
CA ILE A 291 -6.37 -12.43 9.21
C ILE A 291 -5.86 -12.79 10.61
N TYR A 292 -4.90 -12.03 11.11
CA TYR A 292 -4.35 -12.20 12.46
C TYR A 292 -4.67 -10.98 13.31
N VAL A 293 -5.17 -11.22 14.52
CA VAL A 293 -5.48 -10.18 15.52
C VAL A 293 -4.71 -10.48 16.79
N PHE A 294 -3.78 -9.60 17.14
CA PHE A 294 -2.87 -9.76 18.27
C PHE A 294 -3.32 -8.89 19.44
N GLY A 295 -3.52 -9.49 20.59
CA GLY A 295 -3.70 -8.81 21.86
C GLY A 295 -4.85 -7.83 21.89
N GLY A 296 -4.56 -6.59 22.24
CA GLY A 296 -5.54 -5.55 22.47
C GLY A 296 -5.99 -5.51 23.94
N VAL A 297 -7.12 -4.89 24.17
CA VAL A 297 -7.71 -4.71 25.50
C VAL A 297 -9.01 -5.53 25.60
N ASN A 298 -9.12 -6.36 26.63
CA ASN A 298 -10.29 -7.21 26.85
C ASN A 298 -11.43 -6.46 27.56
N GLU A 299 -12.54 -7.15 27.82
CA GLU A 299 -13.72 -6.54 28.47
C GLU A 299 -13.45 -6.07 29.90
N ALA A 300 -12.44 -6.65 30.56
CA ALA A 300 -12.03 -6.23 31.89
C ALA A 300 -11.09 -5.02 31.91
N GLY A 301 -10.80 -4.46 30.70
CA GLY A 301 -9.89 -3.32 30.55
C GLY A 301 -8.41 -3.70 30.68
N ARG A 302 -8.07 -4.97 30.56
CA ARG A 302 -6.69 -5.48 30.66
C ARG A 302 -6.17 -5.94 29.33
N ALA A 303 -4.85 -6.06 29.22
CA ALA A 303 -4.23 -6.63 28.03
C ALA A 303 -4.75 -8.06 27.79
N ALA A 304 -5.22 -8.30 26.57
CA ALA A 304 -5.70 -9.61 26.15
C ALA A 304 -4.51 -10.42 25.63
N GLY A 305 -4.09 -11.43 26.37
CA GLY A 305 -2.99 -12.32 25.97
C GLY A 305 -3.44 -13.34 24.92
N VAL A 306 -3.98 -12.89 23.81
CA VAL A 306 -4.61 -13.76 22.81
C VAL A 306 -4.15 -13.40 21.39
N LEU A 307 -3.90 -14.43 20.57
CA LEU A 307 -3.75 -14.34 19.13
C LEU A 307 -4.96 -15.03 18.49
N GLN A 308 -5.71 -14.29 17.72
CA GLN A 308 -6.88 -14.79 17.00
C GLN A 308 -6.57 -14.81 15.50
N SER A 309 -6.90 -15.90 14.84
CA SER A 309 -6.68 -16.04 13.39
C SER A 309 -7.96 -16.47 12.69
N PHE A 310 -8.19 -15.85 11.53
CA PHE A 310 -9.39 -16.07 10.73
C PHE A 310 -9.01 -16.61 9.36
N VAL A 311 -9.70 -17.68 8.96
CA VAL A 311 -9.59 -18.26 7.62
C VAL A 311 -10.83 -17.86 6.83
N PRO A 312 -10.72 -16.90 5.88
CA PRO A 312 -11.90 -16.40 5.16
C PRO A 312 -12.63 -17.45 4.35
N GLN A 313 -11.92 -18.41 3.76
CA GLN A 313 -12.50 -19.47 2.93
C GLN A 313 -13.47 -20.37 3.69
N THR A 314 -13.19 -20.60 4.96
CA THR A 314 -14.02 -21.45 5.83
C THR A 314 -14.87 -20.67 6.82
N ASN A 315 -14.68 -19.33 6.86
CA ASN A 315 -15.38 -18.43 7.80
C ASN A 315 -15.21 -18.90 9.26
N THR A 316 -13.98 -19.28 9.63
CA THR A 316 -13.70 -19.82 10.97
C THR A 316 -12.56 -19.10 11.67
N TRP A 317 -12.75 -18.87 12.98
CA TRP A 317 -11.72 -18.34 13.87
C TRP A 317 -11.08 -19.44 14.68
N SER A 318 -9.77 -19.29 14.92
CA SER A 318 -9.01 -20.03 15.90
C SER A 318 -8.32 -19.04 16.82
N PHE A 319 -7.98 -19.45 18.04
CA PHE A 319 -7.22 -18.59 18.92
C PHE A 319 -6.28 -19.39 19.82
N ILE A 320 -5.19 -18.75 20.22
CA ILE A 320 -4.27 -19.25 21.24
C ILE A 320 -4.10 -18.18 22.31
N GLU A 321 -3.93 -18.61 23.53
CA GLU A 321 -3.62 -17.72 24.64
C GLU A 321 -2.14 -17.88 25.03
N SER A 322 -1.45 -16.76 25.24
CA SER A 322 -0.05 -16.76 25.63
C SER A 322 0.30 -15.49 26.39
N PRO A 323 1.05 -15.62 27.51
CA PRO A 323 1.53 -14.43 28.22
C PRO A 323 2.54 -13.61 27.43
N MET A 324 3.09 -14.16 26.34
CA MET A 324 3.98 -13.43 25.44
C MET A 324 3.24 -12.45 24.53
N ILE A 325 1.92 -12.58 24.42
CA ILE A 325 1.07 -11.67 23.66
C ILE A 325 0.51 -10.63 24.60
N ASP A 326 1.15 -9.47 24.66
CA ASP A 326 0.78 -8.38 25.56
C ASP A 326 0.99 -7.06 24.82
N ASN A 327 0.18 -6.81 23.79
CA ASN A 327 0.27 -5.58 22.99
C ASN A 327 -1.07 -4.86 22.98
N LYS A 328 -0.98 -3.54 23.03
CA LYS A 328 -2.09 -2.62 22.84
C LYS A 328 -1.56 -1.31 22.29
N TYR A 329 -2.39 -0.62 21.48
CA TYR A 329 -2.04 0.67 20.87
C TYR A 329 -0.85 0.58 19.93
N ALA A 330 -0.64 -0.59 19.31
CA ALA A 330 0.44 -0.86 18.37
C ALA A 330 -0.12 -1.26 17.01
N PRO A 331 0.49 -0.81 15.90
CA PRO A 331 0.14 -1.31 14.58
C PRO A 331 0.82 -2.65 14.30
N ALA A 332 0.22 -3.41 13.38
CA ALA A 332 0.84 -4.60 12.81
C ALA A 332 0.92 -4.46 11.29
N VAL A 333 1.99 -4.96 10.70
CA VAL A 333 2.17 -5.03 9.25
C VAL A 333 2.74 -6.40 8.89
N THR A 334 2.56 -6.78 7.63
CA THR A 334 3.12 -8.00 7.07
C THR A 334 4.26 -7.66 6.12
N LEU A 335 5.41 -8.29 6.33
CA LEU A 335 6.57 -8.14 5.46
C LEU A 335 7.25 -9.48 5.29
N ASN A 336 7.46 -9.92 4.03
CA ASN A 336 8.15 -11.17 3.69
C ASN A 336 7.59 -12.41 4.39
N GLY A 337 6.27 -12.48 4.58
CA GLY A 337 5.60 -13.61 5.22
C GLY A 337 5.64 -13.60 6.76
N PHE A 338 6.16 -12.55 7.36
CA PHE A 338 6.20 -12.35 8.82
C PHE A 338 5.30 -11.21 9.24
N VAL A 339 4.76 -11.30 10.45
CA VAL A 339 3.98 -10.22 11.06
C VAL A 339 4.87 -9.42 12.01
N PHE A 340 4.89 -8.10 11.83
CA PHE A 340 5.63 -7.15 12.67
C PHE A 340 4.65 -6.33 13.47
N ILE A 341 4.82 -6.33 14.80
CA ILE A 341 4.06 -5.49 15.74
C ILE A 341 5.02 -4.46 16.30
N LEU A 342 4.67 -3.18 16.21
CA LEU A 342 5.60 -2.07 16.42
C LEU A 342 5.17 -1.19 17.57
N GLY A 343 6.06 -0.99 18.53
CA GLY A 343 5.87 -0.04 19.61
C GLY A 343 4.71 -0.39 20.54
N GLY A 344 3.81 0.57 20.73
CA GLY A 344 2.66 0.42 21.62
C GLY A 344 3.08 0.37 23.09
N ALA A 345 2.54 -0.58 23.84
CA ALA A 345 2.86 -0.76 25.24
C ALA A 345 4.34 -1.15 25.48
N TYR A 346 4.99 -1.70 24.48
CA TYR A 346 6.42 -2.05 24.52
C TYR A 346 7.33 -0.94 24.00
N ALA A 347 6.80 0.24 23.86
CA ALA A 347 7.55 1.46 23.58
C ALA A 347 8.33 1.43 22.26
N ARG A 348 9.59 0.96 22.28
CA ARG A 348 10.46 0.87 21.10
C ARG A 348 10.51 -0.50 20.46
N ALA A 349 9.82 -1.46 21.02
CA ALA A 349 9.97 -2.87 20.63
C ALA A 349 9.44 -3.13 19.22
N THR A 350 10.12 -4.04 18.54
CA THR A 350 9.64 -4.71 17.33
C THR A 350 9.43 -6.17 17.68
N THR A 351 8.18 -6.65 17.55
CA THR A 351 7.84 -8.04 17.81
C THR A 351 7.51 -8.72 16.49
N ILE A 352 8.12 -9.86 16.22
CA ILE A 352 7.99 -10.58 14.96
C ILE A 352 7.33 -11.93 15.21
N TYR A 353 6.24 -12.19 14.50
CA TYR A 353 5.53 -13.47 14.53
C TYR A 353 5.73 -14.20 13.21
N ASP A 354 6.13 -15.47 13.30
CA ASP A 354 6.25 -16.38 12.17
C ASP A 354 5.03 -17.30 12.13
N PRO A 355 4.10 -17.11 11.16
CA PRO A 355 2.89 -17.94 11.11
C PRO A 355 3.15 -19.41 10.79
N GLU A 356 4.22 -19.73 10.06
CA GLU A 356 4.55 -21.11 9.71
C GLU A 356 5.05 -21.89 10.93
N LYS A 357 5.91 -21.28 11.74
CA LYS A 357 6.48 -21.90 12.93
C LYS A 357 5.67 -21.66 14.20
N GLY A 358 4.78 -20.66 14.19
CA GLY A 358 3.97 -20.28 15.32
C GLY A 358 4.74 -19.66 16.47
N ASN A 359 5.94 -19.11 16.22
CA ASN A 359 6.77 -18.52 17.26
C ASN A 359 6.81 -16.98 17.19
N ILE A 360 7.07 -16.39 18.34
CA ILE A 360 7.23 -14.95 18.52
C ILE A 360 8.66 -14.67 18.92
N LYS A 361 9.31 -13.72 18.26
CA LYS A 361 10.67 -13.30 18.60
C LYS A 361 10.77 -11.77 18.62
N ALA A 362 11.80 -11.26 19.30
CA ALA A 362 12.12 -9.85 19.27
C ALA A 362 12.92 -9.50 18.02
N GLY A 363 12.56 -8.38 17.42
CA GLY A 363 13.36 -7.75 16.36
C GLY A 363 14.18 -6.59 16.93
N PRO A 364 14.86 -5.81 16.07
CA PRO A 364 15.60 -4.63 16.50
C PRO A 364 14.66 -3.54 16.99
N ASN A 365 15.06 -2.80 18.01
CA ASN A 365 14.29 -1.70 18.54
C ASN A 365 14.24 -0.52 17.56
N MET A 366 13.09 0.15 17.49
CA MET A 366 12.97 1.45 16.84
C MET A 366 13.82 2.49 17.57
N ASN A 367 14.09 3.61 16.93
CA ASN A 367 14.84 4.73 17.52
C ASN A 367 14.05 5.50 18.56
N HIS A 368 12.72 5.49 18.47
CA HIS A 368 11.84 6.18 19.40
C HIS A 368 10.75 5.26 19.92
N SER A 369 10.35 5.50 21.18
CA SER A 369 9.13 4.92 21.74
C SER A 369 7.91 5.49 21.02
N ARG A 370 6.99 4.61 20.61
CA ARG A 370 5.83 5.03 19.81
C ARG A 370 4.57 4.33 20.28
N GLN A 371 3.74 5.03 21.05
CA GLN A 371 2.37 4.61 21.29
C GLN A 371 1.44 5.33 20.30
N PHE A 372 0.40 4.65 19.85
CA PHE A 372 -0.55 5.20 18.87
C PHE A 372 0.14 5.69 17.60
N CYS A 373 1.22 5.04 17.22
CA CYS A 373 1.85 5.26 15.91
C CYS A 373 1.10 4.48 14.85
N SER A 374 1.43 4.77 13.61
CA SER A 374 0.95 4.02 12.45
C SER A 374 2.12 3.47 11.65
N ALA A 375 1.86 2.42 10.89
CA ALA A 375 2.89 1.78 10.08
C ALA A 375 2.30 1.28 8.77
N VAL A 376 3.13 1.30 7.75
CA VAL A 376 2.80 0.76 6.42
C VAL A 376 4.02 0.06 5.84
N VAL A 377 3.78 -0.78 4.84
CA VAL A 377 4.83 -1.40 4.04
C VAL A 377 4.82 -0.76 2.66
N LEU A 378 5.98 -0.32 2.22
CA LEU A 378 6.18 0.24 0.90
C LEU A 378 7.55 -0.18 0.36
N ASP A 379 7.59 -0.73 -0.84
CA ASP A 379 8.82 -1.13 -1.51
C ASP A 379 9.75 -2.00 -0.63
N GLY A 380 9.15 -3.01 0.02
CA GLY A 380 9.89 -3.96 0.85
C GLY A 380 10.43 -3.42 2.17
N LYS A 381 9.97 -2.24 2.60
CA LYS A 381 10.37 -1.62 3.86
C LYS A 381 9.13 -1.30 4.72
N ILE A 382 9.32 -1.26 6.03
CA ILE A 382 8.30 -0.81 6.96
C ILE A 382 8.56 0.65 7.31
N TYR A 383 7.53 1.48 7.24
CA TYR A 383 7.58 2.88 7.67
C TYR A 383 6.70 3.05 8.91
N ALA A 384 7.30 3.45 10.01
CA ALA A 384 6.61 3.77 11.25
C ALA A 384 6.55 5.29 11.41
N THR A 385 5.37 5.82 11.69
CA THR A 385 5.11 7.27 11.69
C THR A 385 4.51 7.72 13.00
N GLY A 386 5.02 8.84 13.54
CA GLY A 386 4.42 9.55 14.67
C GLY A 386 4.33 8.74 15.95
N GLY A 387 3.26 8.97 16.68
CA GLY A 387 3.00 8.39 17.98
C GLY A 387 3.38 9.34 19.13
N ILE A 388 3.21 8.85 20.36
CA ILE A 388 3.62 9.55 21.57
C ILE A 388 4.56 8.69 22.40
N VAL A 389 5.47 9.32 23.12
CA VAL A 389 6.42 8.63 24.00
C VAL A 389 5.74 8.28 25.33
N SER A 390 4.89 9.15 25.80
CA SER A 390 4.11 8.97 27.04
C SER A 390 2.77 9.69 26.94
N SER A 391 1.82 9.36 27.81
CA SER A 391 0.48 9.94 27.80
C SER A 391 0.46 11.45 28.02
N GLU A 392 1.50 11.99 28.63
CA GLU A 392 1.64 13.43 28.93
C GLU A 392 2.70 14.11 28.06
N GLY A 393 3.38 13.35 27.22
CA GLY A 393 4.44 13.86 26.37
C GLY A 393 3.93 14.43 25.04
N PRO A 394 4.80 15.16 24.32
CA PRO A 394 4.45 15.66 23.00
C PRO A 394 4.34 14.51 21.99
N ALA A 395 3.54 14.73 20.95
CA ALA A 395 3.52 13.84 19.80
C ALA A 395 4.84 13.90 19.04
N LEU A 396 5.19 12.78 18.39
CA LEU A 396 6.41 12.67 17.60
C LEU A 396 6.19 13.24 16.19
N GLY A 397 7.12 14.07 15.75
CA GLY A 397 7.17 14.61 14.40
C GLY A 397 8.08 13.83 13.46
N ASN A 398 8.61 12.70 13.89
CA ASN A 398 9.54 11.91 13.11
C ASN A 398 8.92 10.60 12.63
N MET A 399 9.57 10.02 11.65
CA MET A 399 9.26 8.70 11.12
C MET A 399 10.55 7.93 10.92
N GLU A 400 10.46 6.62 10.85
CA GLU A 400 11.62 5.75 10.64
C GLU A 400 11.27 4.58 9.74
N ALA A 401 12.26 4.06 9.03
CA ALA A 401 12.11 2.95 8.10
C ALA A 401 12.93 1.75 8.55
N TYR A 402 12.32 0.56 8.44
CA TYR A 402 12.98 -0.71 8.68
C TYR A 402 13.39 -1.33 7.35
N GLU A 403 14.69 -1.64 7.23
CA GLU A 403 15.28 -2.33 6.09
C GLU A 403 15.54 -3.80 6.46
N PRO A 404 14.83 -4.77 5.84
CA PRO A 404 15.04 -6.19 6.19
C PRO A 404 16.44 -6.69 5.86
N ALA A 405 17.07 -6.19 4.78
CA ALA A 405 18.40 -6.64 4.36
C ALA A 405 19.48 -6.38 5.40
N THR A 406 19.38 -5.25 6.12
CA THR A 406 20.34 -4.87 7.18
C THR A 406 19.77 -5.11 8.59
N ASN A 407 18.50 -5.44 8.72
CA ASN A 407 17.79 -5.61 9.99
C ASN A 407 17.92 -4.38 10.90
N THR A 408 17.77 -3.19 10.32
CA THR A 408 17.97 -1.92 11.03
C THR A 408 16.84 -0.93 10.78
N TRP A 409 16.57 -0.08 11.80
CA TRP A 409 15.70 1.08 11.72
C TRP A 409 16.52 2.35 11.49
N THR A 410 16.12 3.14 10.50
CA THR A 410 16.79 4.41 10.16
C THR A 410 15.79 5.56 10.25
N LEU A 411 16.17 6.61 10.98
CA LEU A 411 15.36 7.83 11.03
C LEU A 411 15.31 8.51 9.67
N LEU A 412 14.14 9.01 9.34
CA LEU A 412 13.86 9.74 8.10
C LEU A 412 13.64 11.23 8.41
N PRO A 413 13.62 12.11 7.39
CA PRO A 413 13.25 13.51 7.57
C PRO A 413 11.90 13.67 8.26
N HIS A 414 11.73 14.80 8.97
CA HIS A 414 10.54 15.06 9.75
C HIS A 414 9.27 15.15 8.90
N MET A 415 8.14 14.68 9.48
CA MET A 415 6.82 14.94 8.95
C MET A 415 6.45 16.42 9.09
N PRO A 416 5.45 16.93 8.33
CA PRO A 416 5.02 18.32 8.43
C PRO A 416 4.57 18.74 9.82
N CYS A 417 3.98 17.83 10.58
CA CYS A 417 3.59 18.08 11.96
C CYS A 417 3.67 16.80 12.80
N PRO A 418 3.90 16.93 14.11
CA PRO A 418 3.79 15.81 15.04
C PRO A 418 2.36 15.30 15.09
N VAL A 419 2.18 13.97 15.14
CA VAL A 419 0.86 13.36 15.10
C VAL A 419 0.86 11.99 15.79
N PHE A 420 -0.28 11.63 16.38
CA PHE A 420 -0.57 10.31 16.92
C PHE A 420 -2.04 9.96 16.71
N ARG A 421 -2.41 8.70 16.84
CA ARG A 421 -3.77 8.18 16.57
C ARG A 421 -4.25 8.54 15.15
N HIS A 422 -3.32 8.72 14.24
CA HIS A 422 -3.60 9.02 12.83
C HIS A 422 -3.74 7.75 12.02
N GLY A 423 -4.37 7.85 10.85
CA GLY A 423 -4.35 6.79 9.85
C GLY A 423 -3.10 6.90 8.98
N CYS A 424 -2.65 5.76 8.46
CA CYS A 424 -1.52 5.73 7.52
C CYS A 424 -1.76 4.61 6.53
N VAL A 425 -1.74 4.95 5.25
CA VAL A 425 -1.98 3.99 4.15
C VAL A 425 -1.05 4.29 2.99
N VAL A 426 -0.92 3.33 2.08
CA VAL A 426 -0.20 3.48 0.82
C VAL A 426 -1.19 3.45 -0.32
N ILE A 427 -1.09 4.42 -1.23
CA ILE A 427 -1.86 4.44 -2.48
C ILE A 427 -0.93 4.81 -3.63
N LYS A 428 -1.35 4.48 -4.85
CA LYS A 428 -0.76 5.03 -6.08
C LYS A 428 -1.50 6.30 -6.44
N LYS A 429 -0.77 7.38 -6.65
CA LYS A 429 -1.36 8.68 -6.96
C LYS A 429 -0.59 9.38 -8.08
N TYR A 430 -1.33 10.06 -8.95
CA TYR A 430 -0.72 10.99 -9.88
C TYR A 430 -0.22 12.20 -9.10
N ILE A 431 1.09 12.40 -9.16
CA ILE A 431 1.74 13.56 -8.56
C ILE A 431 2.22 14.43 -9.72
N GLN A 432 1.73 15.66 -9.78
CA GLN A 432 2.24 16.63 -10.73
C GLN A 432 3.68 16.96 -10.34
N SER A 433 4.60 16.72 -11.29
CA SER A 433 5.98 17.20 -11.17
C SER A 433 5.94 18.72 -11.17
N GLY A 434 6.06 19.31 -10.01
CA GLY A 434 6.25 20.75 -9.86
C GLY A 434 7.72 21.11 -9.99
#